data_a685d4ef420cc8522566853039dcc2f2
#
_entry.id   a685d4ef420cc8522566853039dcc2f2
#
_cell.length_a   1.000
_cell.length_b   1.000
_cell.length_c   1.000
_cell.angle_alpha   90.00
_cell.angle_beta   90.00
_cell.angle_gamma   90.00
#
_symmetry.space_group_name_H-M   'P 1'
#
loop_
_entity.id
_entity.type
_entity.pdbx_description
1 polymer ?
#
loop_
_entity_poly.entity_id
_entity_poly.type
_entity_poly.pdbx_seq_one_letter_code
_entity_poly.pdbx_strand_id
1 'polypeptide(L)'
;KRIISDMDSAYFPDKLIMPYIETVHVRIVPEVYRGCIRGCRFCQAGMIYRPVREKSPEVLDSQCRMLYENTGFDEISLCSLSISDYSRLSELTDRLLSWTEDKNVSISLPSLRVDSFTKELMEKISSVRASGITFAPEAGTQRMRDVINKNVQSDDLMRACRTAFEAGKNQVKLYFMNGLPTETKEDIEGIAKLAKDVIELYYSLPGT
;
A
#
# COMPACT_ATOMS: atom_id res chain seq x y z
N LYS A 1 4.90 -27.48 -2.09
CA LYS A 1 4.93 -26.12 -1.51
C LYS A 1 4.66 -26.22 -0.02
N ARG A 2 5.58 -25.71 0.81
CA ARG A 2 5.35 -25.61 2.26
C ARG A 2 4.41 -24.43 2.53
N ILE A 3 3.37 -24.66 3.33
CA ILE A 3 2.42 -23.62 3.75
C ILE A 3 2.50 -23.55 5.28
N ILE A 4 2.74 -22.34 5.80
CA ILE A 4 2.61 -22.03 7.23
C ILE A 4 1.17 -21.59 7.42
N SER A 5 0.39 -22.37 8.15
CA SER A 5 -1.05 -22.10 8.37
C SER A 5 -1.28 -21.07 9.46
N ASP A 6 -0.47 -21.10 10.51
CA ASP A 6 -0.49 -20.12 11.60
C ASP A 6 0.71 -19.17 11.46
N MET A 7 0.43 -17.93 11.09
CA MET A 7 1.46 -16.92 10.90
C MET A 7 1.90 -16.26 12.22
N ASP A 8 1.10 -16.35 13.26
CA ASP A 8 1.43 -15.80 14.58
C ASP A 8 2.51 -16.60 15.28
N SER A 9 2.48 -17.92 15.12
CA SER A 9 3.50 -18.82 15.67
C SER A 9 4.76 -18.94 14.79
N ALA A 10 4.77 -18.29 13.62
CA ALA A 10 5.93 -18.32 12.74
C ALA A 10 7.13 -17.60 13.39
N TYR A 11 8.33 -18.20 13.23
CA TYR A 11 9.55 -17.56 13.72
C TYR A 11 9.69 -16.13 13.19
N PHE A 12 9.99 -15.22 14.10
CA PHE A 12 10.29 -13.83 13.82
C PHE A 12 11.56 -13.43 14.59
N PRO A 13 12.55 -12.79 13.95
CA PRO A 13 13.79 -12.42 14.64
C PRO A 13 13.52 -11.30 15.65
N ASP A 14 14.02 -11.47 16.87
CA ASP A 14 13.98 -10.46 17.91
C ASP A 14 15.02 -9.35 17.71
N LYS A 15 16.06 -9.62 16.93
CA LYS A 15 17.11 -8.68 16.56
C LYS A 15 17.33 -8.70 15.07
N LEU A 16 17.33 -7.53 14.45
CA LEU A 16 17.69 -7.40 13.03
C LEU A 16 19.21 -7.39 12.87
N ILE A 17 19.70 -8.14 11.89
CA ILE A 17 21.07 -8.01 11.43
C ILE A 17 21.15 -6.79 10.53
N MET A 18 21.84 -5.74 11.03
CA MET A 18 21.98 -4.50 10.31
C MET A 18 23.26 -4.50 9.47
N PRO A 19 23.19 -4.16 8.16
CA PRO A 19 24.41 -3.95 7.39
C PRO A 19 25.18 -2.73 7.91
N TYR A 20 26.50 -2.83 7.90
CA TYR A 20 27.37 -1.71 8.29
C TYR A 20 27.44 -0.60 7.23
N ILE A 21 27.09 -0.92 6.00
CA ILE A 21 27.03 0.02 4.88
C ILE A 21 25.67 0.74 4.83
N GLU A 22 25.65 1.91 4.22
CA GLU A 22 24.43 2.68 3.95
C GLU A 22 23.45 1.85 3.12
N THR A 23 22.19 1.78 3.55
CA THR A 23 21.09 1.11 2.85
C THR A 23 20.03 2.11 2.44
N VAL A 24 19.35 1.83 1.33
CA VAL A 24 18.30 2.70 0.79
C VAL A 24 17.10 2.82 1.73
N HIS A 25 16.84 1.79 2.53
CA HIS A 25 15.71 1.73 3.44
C HIS A 25 16.14 1.30 4.83
N VAL A 26 16.12 2.25 5.77
CA VAL A 26 16.41 2.03 7.19
C VAL A 26 15.09 2.15 7.94
N ARG A 27 14.36 1.03 8.07
CA ARG A 27 13.03 1.00 8.68
C ARG A 27 12.63 -0.40 9.15
N ILE A 28 11.65 -0.47 10.05
CA ILE A 28 11.02 -1.70 10.51
C ILE A 28 10.05 -2.19 9.42
N VAL A 29 10.18 -3.43 8.96
CA VAL A 29 9.35 -4.00 7.90
C VAL A 29 8.70 -5.31 8.36
N PRO A 30 7.62 -5.27 9.15
CA PRO A 30 6.89 -6.46 9.53
C PRO A 30 6.05 -7.00 8.35
N GLU A 31 6.10 -8.31 8.11
CA GLU A 31 5.17 -8.98 7.19
C GLU A 31 3.82 -9.12 7.87
N VAL A 32 2.81 -8.38 7.38
CA VAL A 32 1.46 -8.34 7.97
C VAL A 32 0.67 -9.59 7.64
N TYR A 33 0.69 -9.98 6.38
CA TYR A 33 0.08 -11.20 5.91
C TYR A 33 0.73 -11.69 4.63
N ARG A 34 0.53 -12.95 4.32
CA ARG A 34 1.07 -13.61 3.13
C ARG A 34 -0.05 -14.08 2.22
N GLY A 35 0.11 -13.87 0.91
CA GLY A 35 -0.86 -14.19 -0.11
C GLY A 35 -1.60 -12.97 -0.62
N CYS A 36 -2.51 -13.17 -1.58
CA CYS A 36 -3.38 -12.12 -2.12
C CYS A 36 -4.68 -12.77 -2.62
N ILE A 37 -5.81 -12.16 -2.28
CA ILE A 37 -7.14 -12.59 -2.72
C ILE A 37 -7.46 -12.14 -4.15
N ARG A 38 -6.73 -11.16 -4.66
CA ARG A 38 -6.95 -10.58 -5.99
C ARG A 38 -6.50 -11.54 -7.08
N GLY A 39 -7.10 -11.45 -8.23
CA GLY A 39 -6.83 -12.33 -9.36
C GLY A 39 -6.25 -11.62 -10.56
N CYS A 40 -5.40 -10.59 -10.36
CA CYS A 40 -4.76 -9.88 -11.47
C CYS A 40 -3.99 -10.85 -12.36
N ARG A 41 -4.31 -10.90 -13.66
CA ARG A 41 -3.79 -11.92 -14.60
C ARG A 41 -2.29 -11.84 -14.83
N PHE A 42 -1.69 -10.67 -14.65
CA PHE A 42 -0.25 -10.47 -14.78
C PHE A 42 0.54 -10.82 -13.51
N CYS A 43 -0.13 -11.02 -12.35
CA CYS A 43 0.53 -11.12 -11.05
C CYS A 43 0.83 -12.56 -10.67
N GLN A 44 2.08 -12.99 -10.82
CA GLN A 44 2.54 -14.31 -10.38
C GLN A 44 2.48 -14.47 -8.85
N ALA A 45 2.79 -13.42 -8.09
CA ALA A 45 2.81 -13.46 -6.63
C ALA A 45 1.43 -13.81 -6.05
N GLY A 46 0.35 -13.26 -6.62
CA GLY A 46 -1.02 -13.59 -6.24
C GLY A 46 -1.40 -15.06 -6.43
N MET A 47 -0.71 -15.76 -7.34
CA MET A 47 -0.93 -17.20 -7.57
C MET A 47 -0.05 -18.07 -6.70
N ILE A 48 1.24 -17.71 -6.54
CA ILE A 48 2.23 -18.52 -5.81
C ILE A 48 1.95 -18.56 -4.32
N TYR A 49 1.53 -17.44 -3.72
CA TYR A 49 1.43 -17.28 -2.26
C TYR A 49 0.05 -17.56 -1.67
N ARG A 50 -0.89 -18.07 -2.44
CA ARG A 50 -2.19 -18.54 -1.91
C ARG A 50 -2.02 -19.78 -1.03
N PRO A 51 -2.90 -19.92 0.00
CA PRO A 51 -3.98 -19.04 0.47
C PRO A 51 -3.48 -17.80 1.20
N VAL A 52 -4.38 -16.84 1.47
CA VAL A 52 -4.10 -15.70 2.36
C VAL A 52 -4.00 -16.19 3.80
N ARG A 53 -3.01 -15.72 4.51
CA ARG A 53 -2.75 -16.02 5.93
C ARG A 53 -2.27 -14.77 6.61
N GLU A 54 -3.00 -14.32 7.61
CA GLU A 54 -2.78 -13.07 8.31
C GLU A 54 -2.11 -13.32 9.67
N LYS A 55 -1.33 -12.37 10.13
CA LYS A 55 -0.92 -12.25 11.53
C LYS A 55 -1.95 -11.42 12.29
N SER A 56 -2.09 -11.69 13.57
CA SER A 56 -2.93 -10.87 14.44
C SER A 56 -2.31 -9.49 14.68
N PRO A 57 -3.14 -8.43 14.91
CA PRO A 57 -2.64 -7.11 15.27
C PRO A 57 -1.82 -7.11 16.56
N GLU A 58 -2.13 -7.99 17.49
CA GLU A 58 -1.41 -8.17 18.76
C GLU A 58 0.04 -8.59 18.53
N VAL A 59 0.24 -9.61 17.69
CA VAL A 59 1.56 -10.10 17.33
C VAL A 59 2.32 -9.04 16.54
N LEU A 60 1.68 -8.38 15.59
CA LEU A 60 2.30 -7.33 14.79
C LEU A 60 2.73 -6.12 15.64
N ASP A 61 1.89 -5.66 16.55
CA ASP A 61 2.23 -4.56 17.47
C ASP A 61 3.44 -4.95 18.35
N SER A 62 3.43 -6.15 18.93
CA SER A 62 4.54 -6.67 19.73
C SER A 62 5.83 -6.75 18.93
N GLN A 63 5.79 -7.25 17.69
CA GLN A 63 6.94 -7.33 16.79
C GLN A 63 7.48 -5.93 16.44
N CYS A 64 6.60 -4.97 16.14
CA CYS A 64 6.99 -3.60 15.85
C CYS A 64 7.65 -2.91 17.06
N ARG A 65 7.11 -3.05 18.26
CA ARG A 65 7.69 -2.51 19.50
C ARG A 65 9.07 -3.08 19.76
N MET A 66 9.19 -4.40 19.69
CA MET A 66 10.45 -5.11 19.90
C MET A 66 11.53 -4.66 18.90
N LEU A 67 11.19 -4.54 17.62
CA LEU A 67 12.14 -4.05 16.61
C LEU A 67 12.49 -2.58 16.82
N TYR A 68 11.52 -1.73 17.20
CA TYR A 68 11.79 -0.34 17.55
C TYR A 68 12.79 -0.23 18.71
N GLU A 69 12.58 -0.99 19.79
CA GLU A 69 13.47 -0.98 20.97
C GLU A 69 14.89 -1.49 20.63
N ASN A 70 15.00 -2.45 19.72
CA ASN A 70 16.28 -3.03 19.33
C ASN A 70 17.03 -2.24 18.25
N THR A 71 16.35 -1.43 17.44
CA THR A 71 16.94 -0.72 16.30
C THR A 71 16.93 0.80 16.42
N GLY A 72 15.93 1.35 17.12
CA GLY A 72 15.70 2.79 17.18
C GLY A 72 15.22 3.41 15.87
N PHE A 73 14.71 2.61 14.91
CA PHE A 73 14.20 3.13 13.64
C PHE A 73 12.93 3.95 13.84
N ASP A 74 12.82 5.05 13.12
CA ASP A 74 11.72 6.02 13.18
C ASP A 74 10.64 5.80 12.11
N GLU A 75 10.69 4.69 11.38
CA GLU A 75 9.69 4.31 10.38
C GLU A 75 9.30 2.83 10.49
N ILE A 76 7.98 2.57 10.48
CA ILE A 76 7.39 1.23 10.34
C ILE A 76 6.71 1.15 8.98
N SER A 77 7.11 0.19 8.15
CA SER A 77 6.51 -0.05 6.83
C SER A 77 5.82 -1.40 6.80
N LEU A 78 4.49 -1.43 6.81
CA LEU A 78 3.70 -2.66 6.85
C LEU A 78 3.78 -3.41 5.51
N CYS A 79 4.43 -4.57 5.50
CA CYS A 79 4.70 -5.34 4.28
C CYS A 79 3.61 -6.37 3.99
N SER A 80 3.03 -6.27 2.79
CA SER A 80 2.14 -7.29 2.21
C SER A 80 2.00 -7.09 0.71
N LEU A 81 1.33 -8.01 0.02
CA LEU A 81 1.01 -7.84 -1.41
C LEU A 81 -0.12 -6.82 -1.66
N SER A 82 -0.95 -6.53 -0.68
CA SER A 82 -2.03 -5.54 -0.76
C SER A 82 -2.49 -5.17 0.65
N ILE A 83 -1.85 -4.19 1.27
CA ILE A 83 -2.08 -3.87 2.69
C ILE A 83 -3.54 -3.53 3.01
N SER A 84 -4.24 -2.92 2.08
CA SER A 84 -5.66 -2.59 2.22
C SER A 84 -6.61 -3.80 2.26
N ASP A 85 -6.12 -4.99 1.89
CA ASP A 85 -6.91 -6.23 1.98
C ASP A 85 -6.69 -6.97 3.32
N TYR A 86 -5.90 -6.42 4.23
CA TYR A 86 -5.75 -6.97 5.56
C TYR A 86 -7.02 -6.74 6.38
N SER A 87 -7.61 -7.83 6.89
CA SER A 87 -8.96 -7.82 7.47
C SER A 87 -9.08 -6.95 8.75
N ARG A 88 -7.98 -6.74 9.47
CA ARG A 88 -7.92 -5.98 10.72
C ARG A 88 -7.03 -4.73 10.62
N LEU A 89 -6.98 -4.08 9.46
CA LEU A 89 -6.08 -2.94 9.21
C LEU A 89 -6.35 -1.76 10.15
N SER A 90 -7.62 -1.39 10.37
CA SER A 90 -7.98 -0.29 11.28
C SER A 90 -7.50 -0.57 12.71
N GLU A 91 -7.75 -1.77 13.21
CA GLU A 91 -7.30 -2.16 14.55
C GLU A 91 -5.78 -2.14 14.68
N LEU A 92 -5.05 -2.65 13.68
CA LEU A 92 -3.60 -2.61 13.68
C LEU A 92 -3.07 -1.18 13.68
N THR A 93 -3.63 -0.32 12.84
CA THR A 93 -3.20 1.09 12.78
C THR A 93 -3.47 1.81 14.09
N ASP A 94 -4.63 1.61 14.71
CA ASP A 94 -4.96 2.21 16.00
C ASP A 94 -4.00 1.76 17.13
N ARG A 95 -3.66 0.47 17.17
CA ARG A 95 -2.66 -0.07 18.11
C ARG A 95 -1.28 0.53 17.90
N LEU A 96 -0.82 0.61 16.66
CA LEU A 96 0.49 1.19 16.35
C LEU A 96 0.52 2.69 16.68
N LEU A 97 -0.49 3.46 16.29
CA LEU A 97 -0.58 4.89 16.55
C LEU A 97 -0.57 5.21 18.06
N SER A 98 -1.17 4.36 18.89
CA SER A 98 -1.22 4.55 20.35
C SER A 98 0.14 4.76 21.03
N TRP A 99 1.23 4.44 20.37
CA TRP A 99 2.59 4.63 20.90
C TRP A 99 3.56 5.29 19.92
N THR A 100 3.32 5.19 18.62
CA THR A 100 4.22 5.74 17.60
C THR A 100 4.15 7.26 17.53
N GLU A 101 2.98 7.86 17.78
CA GLU A 101 2.78 9.31 17.80
C GLU A 101 3.68 9.98 18.84
N ASP A 102 3.66 9.51 20.08
CA ASP A 102 4.49 10.05 21.16
C ASP A 102 6.00 9.90 20.91
N LYS A 103 6.38 8.92 20.12
CA LYS A 103 7.78 8.59 19.79
C LYS A 103 8.24 9.16 18.45
N ASN A 104 7.39 9.88 17.72
CA ASN A 104 7.64 10.37 16.36
C ASN A 104 8.04 9.27 15.36
N VAL A 105 7.49 8.06 15.52
CA VAL A 105 7.70 6.94 14.61
C VAL A 105 6.61 6.96 13.54
N SER A 106 7.01 7.09 12.28
CA SER A 106 6.07 7.15 11.16
C SER A 106 5.57 5.75 10.74
N ILE A 107 4.31 5.68 10.29
CA ILE A 107 3.74 4.46 9.73
C ILE A 107 3.57 4.65 8.23
N SER A 108 4.11 3.71 7.46
CA SER A 108 4.00 3.65 6.01
C SER A 108 3.18 2.43 5.59
N LEU A 109 2.20 2.64 4.73
CA LEU A 109 1.35 1.60 4.15
C LEU A 109 1.65 1.47 2.66
N PRO A 110 2.68 0.74 2.26
CA PRO A 110 2.94 0.47 0.86
C PRO A 110 1.86 -0.45 0.27
N SER A 111 1.72 -0.44 -1.04
CA SER A 111 0.77 -1.31 -1.74
C SER A 111 -0.71 -1.09 -1.38
N LEU A 112 -1.06 0.16 -1.08
CA LEU A 112 -2.45 0.57 -0.94
C LEU A 112 -3.16 0.45 -2.29
N ARG A 113 -4.35 -0.15 -2.27
CA ARG A 113 -5.21 -0.20 -3.45
C ARG A 113 -6.07 1.04 -3.53
N VAL A 114 -6.35 1.43 -4.76
CA VAL A 114 -7.19 2.61 -5.08
C VAL A 114 -8.61 2.46 -4.54
N ASP A 115 -9.19 1.26 -4.71
CA ASP A 115 -10.57 0.93 -4.32
C ASP A 115 -10.81 0.89 -2.79
N SER A 116 -9.74 0.82 -2.00
CA SER A 116 -9.79 0.74 -0.53
C SER A 116 -9.21 1.99 0.15
N PHE A 117 -8.95 3.06 -0.61
CA PHE A 117 -8.37 4.29 -0.09
C PHE A 117 -9.47 5.18 0.50
N THR A 118 -9.44 5.40 1.81
CA THR A 118 -10.43 6.22 2.53
C THR A 118 -9.78 7.44 3.18
N LYS A 119 -10.60 8.48 3.45
CA LYS A 119 -10.14 9.68 4.14
C LYS A 119 -9.66 9.36 5.56
N GLU A 120 -10.38 8.52 6.28
CA GLU A 120 -10.01 8.09 7.64
C GLU A 120 -8.63 7.42 7.67
N LEU A 121 -8.37 6.51 6.73
CA LEU A 121 -7.06 5.85 6.63
C LEU A 121 -5.97 6.87 6.30
N MET A 122 -6.27 7.84 5.44
CA MET A 122 -5.33 8.90 5.08
C MET A 122 -4.97 9.80 6.25
N GLU A 123 -5.95 10.22 7.04
CA GLU A 123 -5.76 11.04 8.23
C GLU A 123 -4.89 10.30 9.26
N LYS A 124 -5.19 9.03 9.53
CA LYS A 124 -4.38 8.18 10.43
C LYS A 124 -2.92 8.06 10.00
N ILE A 125 -2.65 7.83 8.71
CA ILE A 125 -1.27 7.67 8.22
C ILE A 125 -0.50 9.00 8.22
N SER A 126 -1.19 10.11 8.00
CA SER A 126 -0.57 11.43 7.85
C SER A 126 -0.32 12.13 9.19
N SER A 127 -0.78 11.57 10.32
CA SER A 127 -0.67 12.21 11.64
C SER A 127 0.77 12.41 12.08
N VAL A 128 1.69 11.50 11.73
CA VAL A 128 3.08 11.57 12.19
C VAL A 128 4.02 12.13 11.11
N ARG A 129 3.90 11.68 9.87
CA ARG A 129 4.78 12.13 8.77
C ARG A 129 4.06 12.06 7.42
N ALA A 130 4.17 13.12 6.64
CA ALA A 130 3.62 13.15 5.29
C ALA A 130 4.40 12.19 4.37
N SER A 131 3.76 11.12 3.92
CA SER A 131 4.30 10.20 2.91
C SER A 131 3.73 10.50 1.52
N GLY A 132 4.48 10.17 0.47
CA GLY A 132 3.99 10.22 -0.91
C GLY A 132 2.92 9.16 -1.14
N ILE A 133 1.96 9.47 -2.00
CA ILE A 133 0.89 8.54 -2.37
C ILE A 133 1.19 7.95 -3.74
N THR A 134 1.07 6.63 -3.82
CA THR A 134 1.27 5.89 -5.05
C THR A 134 0.06 5.02 -5.33
N PHE A 135 -0.51 5.16 -6.52
CA PHE A 135 -1.57 4.29 -7.02
C PHE A 135 -1.12 3.54 -8.26
N ALA A 136 -1.59 2.32 -8.42
CA ALA A 136 -1.29 1.46 -9.53
C ALA A 136 -2.56 1.06 -10.30
N PRO A 137 -3.11 1.93 -11.16
CA PRO A 137 -4.20 1.55 -12.05
C PRO A 137 -3.78 0.52 -13.10
N GLU A 138 -2.49 0.41 -13.39
CA GLU A 138 -1.83 -0.49 -14.34
C GLU A 138 -2.13 -0.20 -15.80
N ALA A 139 -3.34 0.23 -16.16
CA ALA A 139 -3.72 0.54 -17.53
C ALA A 139 -4.54 1.82 -17.63
N GLY A 140 -4.44 2.51 -18.77
CA GLY A 140 -5.09 3.79 -19.03
C GLY A 140 -6.60 3.69 -19.22
N THR A 141 -7.09 2.58 -19.81
CA THR A 141 -8.51 2.38 -20.10
C THR A 141 -9.17 1.37 -19.17
N GLN A 142 -10.48 1.51 -18.97
CA GLN A 142 -11.26 0.51 -18.21
C GLN A 142 -11.22 -0.83 -18.90
N ARG A 143 -11.37 -0.87 -20.24
CA ARG A 143 -11.27 -2.10 -21.02
C ARG A 143 -10.01 -2.88 -20.69
N MET A 144 -8.87 -2.22 -20.67
CA MET A 144 -7.59 -2.91 -20.41
C MET A 144 -7.46 -3.32 -18.94
N ARG A 145 -7.96 -2.54 -17.99
CA ARG A 145 -8.04 -2.96 -16.58
C ARG A 145 -8.89 -4.22 -16.39
N ASP A 146 -9.99 -4.32 -17.13
CA ASP A 146 -10.86 -5.52 -17.12
C ASP A 146 -10.15 -6.72 -17.76
N VAL A 147 -9.46 -6.51 -18.88
CA VAL A 147 -8.64 -7.57 -19.53
C VAL A 147 -7.61 -8.16 -18.56
N ILE A 148 -6.92 -7.34 -17.79
CA ILE A 148 -5.90 -7.79 -16.81
C ILE A 148 -6.50 -8.17 -15.46
N ASN A 149 -7.81 -8.09 -15.29
CA ASN A 149 -8.55 -8.36 -14.06
C ASN A 149 -8.02 -7.54 -12.86
N LYS A 150 -7.78 -6.24 -13.10
CA LYS A 150 -7.26 -5.35 -12.03
C LYS A 150 -8.33 -4.96 -11.01
N ASN A 151 -9.61 -4.99 -11.40
CA ASN A 151 -10.77 -4.63 -10.56
C ASN A 151 -10.63 -3.24 -9.92
N VAL A 152 -10.22 -2.25 -10.69
CA VAL A 152 -10.16 -0.83 -10.33
C VAL A 152 -10.93 -0.04 -11.37
N GLN A 153 -11.96 0.66 -10.94
CA GLN A 153 -12.73 1.53 -11.83
C GLN A 153 -12.08 2.92 -11.93
N SER A 154 -12.37 3.63 -13.02
CA SER A 154 -11.86 5.01 -13.18
C SER A 154 -12.34 5.90 -12.05
N ASP A 155 -13.60 5.75 -11.62
CA ASP A 155 -14.18 6.53 -10.52
C ASP A 155 -13.50 6.27 -9.18
N ASP A 156 -13.02 5.03 -8.94
CA ASP A 156 -12.25 4.70 -7.74
C ASP A 156 -10.95 5.50 -7.69
N LEU A 157 -10.24 5.58 -8.83
CA LEU A 157 -9.01 6.36 -8.93
C LEU A 157 -9.27 7.85 -8.71
N MET A 158 -10.28 8.40 -9.37
CA MET A 158 -10.61 9.81 -9.22
C MET A 158 -11.03 10.17 -7.80
N ARG A 159 -11.81 9.30 -7.14
CA ARG A 159 -12.18 9.45 -5.72
C ARG A 159 -10.95 9.39 -4.81
N ALA A 160 -10.06 8.43 -5.02
CA ALA A 160 -8.83 8.31 -4.22
C ALA A 160 -7.90 9.52 -4.41
N CYS A 161 -7.73 10.02 -5.64
CA CYS A 161 -6.95 11.21 -5.92
C CYS A 161 -7.57 12.45 -5.27
N ARG A 162 -8.90 12.62 -5.35
CA ARG A 162 -9.62 13.70 -4.67
C ARG A 162 -9.38 13.67 -3.16
N THR A 163 -9.57 12.52 -2.53
CA THR A 163 -9.31 12.34 -1.10
C THR A 163 -7.87 12.73 -0.71
N ALA A 164 -6.91 12.36 -1.54
CA ALA A 164 -5.52 12.72 -1.33
C ALA A 164 -5.27 14.24 -1.42
N PHE A 165 -5.82 14.88 -2.43
CA PHE A 165 -5.66 16.33 -2.65
C PHE A 165 -6.38 17.14 -1.58
N GLU A 166 -7.60 16.76 -1.19
CA GLU A 166 -8.34 17.38 -0.08
C GLU A 166 -7.62 17.23 1.28
N ALA A 167 -6.81 16.19 1.44
CA ALA A 167 -5.92 16.00 2.59
C ALA A 167 -4.59 16.77 2.47
N GLY A 168 -4.47 17.70 1.53
CA GLY A 168 -3.31 18.59 1.37
C GLY A 168 -2.15 18.00 0.58
N LYS A 169 -2.32 16.85 -0.08
CA LYS A 169 -1.29 16.32 -0.97
C LYS A 169 -1.34 17.10 -2.31
N ASN A 170 -0.17 17.44 -2.82
CA ASN A 170 -0.01 18.12 -4.12
C ASN A 170 0.63 17.20 -5.18
N GLN A 171 0.90 15.96 -4.82
CA GLN A 171 1.53 14.98 -5.71
C GLN A 171 0.96 13.58 -5.50
N VAL A 172 0.63 12.93 -6.61
CA VAL A 172 0.24 11.52 -6.68
C VAL A 172 1.11 10.85 -7.74
N LYS A 173 1.64 9.67 -7.41
CA LYS A 173 2.40 8.84 -8.34
C LYS A 173 1.50 7.75 -8.91
N LEU A 174 1.43 7.65 -10.23
CA LEU A 174 0.66 6.63 -10.93
C LEU A 174 1.58 5.64 -11.64
N TYR A 175 1.32 4.34 -11.46
CA TYR A 175 2.03 3.28 -12.17
C TYR A 175 1.17 2.69 -13.28
N PHE A 176 1.80 2.53 -14.45
CA PHE A 176 1.21 1.92 -15.64
C PHE A 176 2.12 0.85 -16.21
N MET A 177 1.52 -0.13 -16.87
CA MET A 177 2.17 -1.18 -17.64
C MET A 177 1.88 -0.95 -19.12
N ASN A 178 2.87 -1.16 -19.97
CA ASN A 178 2.75 -1.15 -21.44
C ASN A 178 3.09 -2.54 -21.99
N GLY A 179 2.56 -2.86 -23.15
CA GLY A 179 2.75 -4.17 -23.80
C GLY A 179 1.87 -5.26 -23.23
N LEU A 180 0.72 -4.89 -22.68
CA LEU A 180 -0.24 -5.85 -22.16
C LEU A 180 -0.92 -6.66 -23.29
N PRO A 181 -1.30 -7.92 -23.07
CA PRO A 181 -2.01 -8.70 -24.07
C PRO A 181 -3.28 -7.97 -24.56
N THR A 182 -3.48 -7.90 -25.87
CA THR A 182 -4.59 -7.19 -26.55
C THR A 182 -4.60 -5.67 -26.41
N GLU A 183 -3.51 -5.07 -25.94
CA GLU A 183 -3.37 -3.61 -25.84
C GLU A 183 -3.44 -2.95 -27.22
N THR A 184 -4.17 -1.86 -27.31
CA THR A 184 -4.32 -1.06 -28.51
C THR A 184 -3.70 0.32 -28.33
N LYS A 185 -3.59 1.08 -29.40
CA LYS A 185 -3.10 2.46 -29.35
C LYS A 185 -3.97 3.33 -28.45
N GLU A 186 -5.28 3.13 -28.49
CA GLU A 186 -6.25 3.86 -27.66
C GLU A 186 -6.05 3.57 -26.17
N ASP A 187 -5.59 2.36 -25.79
CA ASP A 187 -5.28 2.02 -24.40
C ASP A 187 -4.06 2.76 -23.91
N ILE A 188 -3.03 2.92 -24.77
CA ILE A 188 -1.83 3.69 -24.43
C ILE A 188 -2.15 5.19 -24.35
N GLU A 189 -2.90 5.74 -25.29
CA GLU A 189 -3.38 7.13 -25.26
C GLU A 189 -4.25 7.39 -24.02
N GLY A 190 -4.99 6.37 -23.57
CA GLY A 190 -5.77 6.38 -22.33
C GLY A 190 -4.92 6.66 -21.07
N ILE A 191 -3.63 6.33 -21.06
CA ILE A 191 -2.72 6.66 -19.96
C ILE A 191 -2.57 8.20 -19.85
N ALA A 192 -2.29 8.86 -20.96
CA ALA A 192 -2.15 10.31 -21.00
C ALA A 192 -3.46 11.01 -20.63
N LYS A 193 -4.59 10.48 -21.12
CA LYS A 193 -5.92 11.00 -20.77
C LYS A 193 -6.19 10.87 -19.27
N LEU A 194 -5.94 9.70 -18.68
CA LEU A 194 -6.16 9.49 -17.24
C LEU A 194 -5.28 10.40 -16.39
N ALA A 195 -4.02 10.60 -16.77
CA ALA A 195 -3.13 11.55 -16.10
C ALA A 195 -3.64 12.99 -16.19
N LYS A 196 -4.16 13.39 -17.36
CA LYS A 196 -4.79 14.70 -17.55
C LYS A 196 -6.02 14.86 -16.67
N ASP A 197 -6.90 13.86 -16.61
CA ASP A 197 -8.11 13.90 -15.78
C ASP A 197 -7.75 14.11 -14.29
N VAL A 198 -6.68 13.47 -13.81
CA VAL A 198 -6.17 13.66 -12.44
C VAL A 198 -5.62 15.07 -12.20
N ILE A 199 -4.94 15.66 -13.19
CA ILE A 199 -4.43 17.03 -13.11
C ILE A 199 -5.60 18.03 -13.11
N GLU A 200 -6.59 17.84 -13.97
CA GLU A 200 -7.80 18.68 -14.03
C GLU A 200 -8.59 18.60 -12.72
N LEU A 201 -8.68 17.40 -12.13
CA LEU A 201 -9.27 17.23 -10.80
C LEU A 201 -8.54 18.08 -9.76
N TYR A 202 -7.21 18.06 -9.72
CA TYR A 202 -6.41 18.85 -8.77
C TYR A 202 -6.79 20.33 -8.87
N TYR A 203 -6.70 20.92 -10.06
CA TYR A 203 -7.00 22.33 -10.26
C TYR A 203 -8.48 22.70 -10.12
N SER A 204 -9.39 21.74 -10.05
CA SER A 204 -10.81 21.97 -9.77
C SER A 204 -11.14 22.12 -8.29
N LEU A 205 -10.20 21.78 -7.41
CA LEU A 205 -10.43 21.80 -5.96
C LEU A 205 -10.15 23.19 -5.37
N PRO A 206 -10.92 23.62 -4.35
CA PRO A 206 -10.69 24.90 -3.70
C PRO A 206 -9.33 24.94 -2.97
N GLY A 207 -8.54 25.97 -3.19
CA GLY A 207 -7.29 26.20 -2.46
C GLY A 207 -6.04 25.54 -3.06
N THR A 208 -6.16 25.02 -4.30
CA THR A 208 -5.01 24.50 -5.07
C THR A 208 -4.39 25.57 -5.96
#